data_b7e031f6447b21a487455e1b1dbe66f1
#
_entry.id   b7e031f6447b21a487455e1b1dbe66f1
#
_cell.length_a   1.000
_cell.length_b   1.000
_cell.length_c   1.000
_cell.angle_alpha   90.00
_cell.angle_beta   90.00
_cell.angle_gamma   90.00
#
_symmetry.space_group_name_H-M   'P 1'
#
loop_
_entity.id
_entity.type
_entity.pdbx_description
1 polymer ?
#
loop_
_entity_poly.entity_id
_entity_poly.type
_entity_poly.pdbx_seq_one_letter_code
_entity_poly.pdbx_strand_id
1 'polypeptide(L)'
;MWLADNNELLRQFHTEAEAYANGPAYGTSGAVEFFEPGTARFDEAFDDITGKLRTEGGTRFFDNSARYHVHGEYKITPRWTDEITIGANARYYTPESRGTVFSDSLDIKITNFEFGTYGGIQKSFAQNRLKAQFAFRADKNENFDWLFSPAASLVYTPSPNNFFRVSFSSAIRNPTLSD
;
A
#
# COMPACT_ATOMS: atom_id res chain seq x y z
N MET A 1 -19.60 20.67 -11.88
CA MET A 1 -20.13 19.98 -13.04
C MET A 1 -20.68 20.96 -14.08
N TRP A 2 -20.03 22.08 -14.23
CA TRP A 2 -20.42 23.16 -15.12
C TRP A 2 -20.43 22.76 -16.62
N LEU A 3 -19.51 21.87 -17.05
CA LEU A 3 -19.46 21.36 -18.43
C LEU A 3 -20.64 20.41 -18.79
N ALA A 4 -21.20 19.71 -17.81
CA ALA A 4 -22.34 18.81 -18.08
C ALA A 4 -23.65 19.55 -18.39
N ASP A 5 -23.76 20.81 -17.91
CA ASP A 5 -24.92 21.66 -18.12
C ASP A 5 -24.81 22.55 -19.40
N ASN A 6 -23.65 22.49 -20.08
CA ASN A 6 -23.33 23.27 -21.29
C ASN A 6 -22.97 22.37 -22.49
N ASN A 7 -23.96 21.60 -22.95
CA ASN A 7 -23.78 20.64 -24.05
C ASN A 7 -23.18 21.25 -25.34
N GLU A 8 -23.49 22.51 -25.65
CA GLU A 8 -22.95 23.20 -26.82
C GLU A 8 -21.44 23.45 -26.65
N LEU A 9 -21.02 23.94 -25.49
CA LEU A 9 -19.63 24.21 -25.19
C LEU A 9 -18.83 22.88 -25.12
N LEU A 10 -19.44 21.82 -24.63
CA LEU A 10 -18.83 20.47 -24.59
C LEU A 10 -18.59 19.97 -26.02
N ARG A 11 -19.57 20.12 -26.92
CA ARG A 11 -19.42 19.72 -28.33
C ARG A 11 -18.34 20.55 -29.03
N GLN A 12 -18.30 21.84 -28.78
CA GLN A 12 -17.26 22.70 -29.33
C GLN A 12 -15.88 22.29 -28.86
N PHE A 13 -15.72 21.97 -27.55
CA PHE A 13 -14.48 21.46 -26.99
C PHE A 13 -14.06 20.12 -27.63
N HIS A 14 -15.00 19.19 -27.81
CA HIS A 14 -14.71 17.93 -28.51
C HIS A 14 -14.29 18.14 -29.94
N THR A 15 -14.99 18.99 -30.68
CA THR A 15 -14.66 19.29 -32.09
C THR A 15 -13.27 19.94 -32.19
N GLU A 16 -12.94 20.87 -31.32
CA GLU A 16 -11.61 21.49 -31.26
C GLU A 16 -10.52 20.48 -30.89
N ALA A 17 -10.78 19.63 -29.91
CA ALA A 17 -9.83 18.59 -29.47
C ALA A 17 -9.58 17.54 -30.57
N GLU A 18 -10.64 17.09 -31.25
CA GLU A 18 -10.53 16.19 -32.41
C GLU A 18 -9.77 16.83 -33.54
N ALA A 19 -10.04 18.10 -33.77
CA ALA A 19 -9.37 18.88 -34.78
C ALA A 19 -7.88 19.05 -34.49
N TYR A 20 -7.48 19.26 -33.23
CA TYR A 20 -6.09 19.28 -32.80
C TYR A 20 -5.44 17.89 -32.89
N ALA A 21 -6.17 16.81 -32.59
CA ALA A 21 -5.65 15.46 -32.61
C ALA A 21 -5.43 14.90 -34.03
N ASN A 22 -6.24 15.31 -35.00
CA ASN A 22 -6.29 14.70 -36.34
C ASN A 22 -5.83 15.65 -37.47
N GLY A 23 -5.49 16.92 -37.18
CA GLY A 23 -5.17 17.85 -38.21
C GLY A 23 -3.69 18.19 -38.41
N PRO A 24 -3.22 18.36 -39.64
CA PRO A 24 -2.08 19.21 -39.86
C PRO A 24 -2.43 20.58 -39.31
N ALA A 25 -1.46 21.27 -38.72
CA ALA A 25 -1.64 22.54 -38.05
C ALA A 25 -2.86 23.33 -38.55
N TYR A 26 -3.84 23.51 -37.67
CA TYR A 26 -4.92 24.44 -37.99
C TYR A 26 -4.27 25.79 -38.27
N GLY A 27 -4.39 26.24 -39.49
CA GLY A 27 -3.77 27.48 -40.00
C GLY A 27 -4.27 28.78 -39.36
N THR A 28 -4.57 28.73 -38.07
CA THR A 28 -4.81 29.88 -37.22
C THR A 28 -3.53 30.21 -36.50
N SER A 29 -3.09 31.45 -36.62
CA SER A 29 -1.92 31.98 -35.94
C SER A 29 -2.02 31.69 -34.43
N GLY A 30 -1.17 30.80 -33.93
CA GLY A 30 -1.14 30.38 -32.55
C GLY A 30 -1.46 28.88 -32.30
N ALA A 31 -1.94 28.14 -33.29
CA ALA A 31 -2.10 26.70 -33.19
C ALA A 31 -0.74 26.02 -33.16
N VAL A 32 -0.51 25.24 -32.11
CA VAL A 32 0.68 24.38 -32.03
C VAL A 32 0.45 23.21 -32.97
N GLU A 33 1.40 22.98 -33.88
CA GLU A 33 1.37 21.82 -34.79
C GLU A 33 1.27 20.53 -34.01
N PHE A 34 0.38 19.61 -34.45
CA PHE A 34 0.21 18.33 -33.82
C PHE A 34 1.51 17.51 -33.88
N PHE A 35 1.81 16.80 -32.79
CA PHE A 35 2.94 15.90 -32.74
C PHE A 35 2.53 14.53 -33.31
N GLU A 36 2.74 14.34 -34.62
CA GLU A 36 2.38 13.10 -35.28
C GLU A 36 3.35 11.97 -34.90
N PRO A 37 2.86 10.85 -34.34
CA PRO A 37 3.71 9.71 -34.00
C PRO A 37 4.54 9.18 -35.18
N GLY A 38 5.83 8.94 -34.96
CA GLY A 38 6.77 8.50 -35.98
C GLY A 38 7.44 9.64 -36.77
N THR A 39 7.18 10.90 -36.40
CA THR A 39 7.95 12.05 -36.91
C THR A 39 9.10 12.37 -35.95
N ALA A 40 10.18 12.89 -36.48
CA ALA A 40 11.34 13.31 -35.68
C ALA A 40 10.94 14.29 -34.55
N ARG A 41 10.00 15.18 -34.83
CA ARG A 41 9.48 16.14 -33.84
C ARG A 41 8.73 15.45 -32.71
N PHE A 42 7.91 14.42 -33.01
CA PHE A 42 7.23 13.63 -31.99
C PHE A 42 8.23 12.87 -31.13
N ASP A 43 9.19 12.18 -31.77
CA ASP A 43 10.18 11.36 -31.08
C ASP A 43 11.05 12.21 -30.15
N GLU A 44 11.51 13.40 -30.60
CA GLU A 44 12.27 14.32 -29.78
C GLU A 44 11.47 14.83 -28.57
N ALA A 45 10.20 15.24 -28.78
CA ALA A 45 9.35 15.72 -27.71
C ALA A 45 8.96 14.60 -26.73
N PHE A 46 8.72 13.40 -27.25
CA PHE A 46 8.42 12.22 -26.46
C PHE A 46 9.59 11.83 -25.56
N ASP A 47 10.79 11.76 -26.12
CA ASP A 47 12.02 11.45 -25.38
C ASP A 47 12.35 12.53 -24.35
N ASP A 48 12.15 13.78 -24.67
CA ASP A 48 12.35 14.90 -23.73
C ASP A 48 11.40 14.82 -22.54
N ILE A 49 10.10 14.59 -22.78
CA ILE A 49 9.09 14.52 -21.71
C ILE A 49 9.24 13.24 -20.89
N THR A 50 9.48 12.09 -21.52
CA THR A 50 9.62 10.81 -20.84
C THR A 50 10.98 10.63 -20.18
N GLY A 51 11.99 11.32 -20.63
CA GLY A 51 13.35 11.34 -20.07
C GLY A 51 13.47 12.14 -18.77
N LYS A 52 12.61 13.13 -18.55
CA LYS A 52 12.64 14.05 -17.41
C LYS A 52 11.74 13.60 -16.28
N LEU A 53 12.17 13.83 -15.03
CA LEU A 53 11.34 13.64 -13.85
C LEU A 53 10.20 14.69 -13.83
N ARG A 54 9.15 14.41 -13.06
CA ARG A 54 8.03 15.33 -12.86
C ARG A 54 8.47 16.69 -12.31
N THR A 55 9.46 16.71 -11.44
CA THR A 55 10.07 17.94 -10.89
C THR A 55 10.82 18.75 -11.94
N GLU A 56 11.17 18.14 -13.07
CA GLU A 56 11.85 18.74 -14.21
C GLU A 56 10.87 19.07 -15.37
N GLY A 57 9.56 18.89 -15.13
CA GLY A 57 8.52 19.13 -16.14
C GLY A 57 8.24 17.93 -17.05
N GLY A 58 8.74 16.74 -16.73
CA GLY A 58 8.51 15.52 -17.50
C GLY A 58 7.51 14.56 -16.85
N THR A 59 7.47 13.34 -17.37
CA THR A 59 6.57 12.26 -16.92
C THR A 59 7.31 11.02 -16.45
N ARG A 60 8.65 11.05 -16.40
CA ARG A 60 9.46 9.93 -15.97
C ARG A 60 9.12 9.54 -14.53
N PHE A 61 8.66 8.30 -14.38
CA PHE A 61 8.47 7.68 -13.08
C PHE A 61 9.77 7.00 -12.64
N PHE A 62 10.18 7.25 -11.41
CA PHE A 62 11.34 6.62 -10.80
C PHE A 62 10.96 6.04 -9.46
N ASP A 63 11.22 4.76 -9.25
CA ASP A 63 11.07 4.09 -7.97
C ASP A 63 12.17 3.03 -7.82
N ASN A 64 13.06 3.26 -6.88
CA ASN A 64 14.12 2.33 -6.48
C ASN A 64 13.97 1.99 -4.98
N SER A 65 12.74 1.96 -4.50
CA SER A 65 12.41 1.67 -3.12
C SER A 65 12.75 0.23 -2.76
N ALA A 66 13.29 0.02 -1.57
CA ALA A 66 13.58 -1.31 -1.06
C ALA A 66 12.90 -1.56 0.29
N ARG A 67 12.48 -2.81 0.50
CA ARG A 67 11.95 -3.30 1.77
C ARG A 67 12.70 -4.56 2.19
N TYR A 68 13.32 -4.49 3.35
CA TYR A 68 13.94 -5.63 4.00
C TYR A 68 12.98 -6.17 5.07
N HIS A 69 12.80 -7.48 5.14
CA HIS A 69 11.92 -8.10 6.11
C HIS A 69 12.54 -9.38 6.65
N VAL A 70 12.51 -9.51 7.97
CA VAL A 70 12.86 -10.74 8.68
C VAL A 70 11.70 -11.12 9.59
N HIS A 71 11.41 -12.41 9.68
CA HIS A 71 10.40 -12.99 10.55
C HIS A 71 10.90 -14.31 11.10
N GLY A 72 10.65 -14.53 12.37
CA GLY A 72 10.93 -15.78 13.06
C GLY A 72 9.76 -16.19 13.96
N GLU A 73 9.39 -17.46 13.94
CA GLU A 73 8.37 -18.04 14.80
C GLU A 73 8.86 -19.35 15.39
N TYR A 74 8.57 -19.57 16.65
CA TYR A 74 8.86 -20.81 17.35
C TYR A 74 7.62 -21.31 18.07
N LYS A 75 7.33 -22.62 17.93
CA LYS A 75 6.22 -23.31 18.56
C LYS A 75 6.72 -24.35 19.55
N ILE A 76 6.11 -24.36 20.73
CA ILE A 76 6.41 -25.25 21.80
C ILE A 76 5.14 -25.98 22.23
N THR A 77 5.24 -27.27 22.49
CA THR A 77 4.13 -28.09 22.97
C THR A 77 4.46 -28.69 24.36
N PRO A 78 4.42 -27.87 25.43
CA PRO A 78 4.68 -28.37 26.78
C PRO A 78 3.56 -29.30 27.24
N ARG A 79 3.85 -30.14 28.23
CA ARG A 79 2.86 -31.12 28.77
C ARG A 79 1.62 -30.51 29.40
N TRP A 80 1.68 -29.22 29.80
CA TRP A 80 0.60 -28.50 30.51
C TRP A 80 -0.28 -27.67 29.60
N THR A 81 0.06 -27.52 28.33
CA THR A 81 -0.73 -26.77 27.29
C THR A 81 -0.58 -27.47 25.95
N ASP A 82 -1.50 -27.18 25.02
CA ASP A 82 -1.46 -27.78 23.68
C ASP A 82 -0.38 -27.15 22.82
N GLU A 83 -0.29 -25.82 22.82
CA GLU A 83 0.69 -25.07 22.04
C GLU A 83 0.98 -23.71 22.69
N ILE A 84 2.24 -23.31 22.65
CA ILE A 84 2.69 -21.94 22.85
C ILE A 84 3.41 -21.52 21.58
N THR A 85 3.01 -20.38 21.03
CA THR A 85 3.65 -19.74 19.89
C THR A 85 4.34 -18.47 20.35
N ILE A 86 5.58 -18.23 19.93
CA ILE A 86 6.31 -16.99 20.15
C ILE A 86 6.93 -16.59 18.81
N GLY A 87 6.78 -15.35 18.42
CA GLY A 87 7.36 -14.86 17.19
C GLY A 87 7.74 -13.39 17.24
N ALA A 88 8.60 -13.01 16.32
CA ALA A 88 9.00 -11.63 16.10
C ALA A 88 9.21 -11.36 14.61
N ASN A 89 9.02 -10.12 14.22
CA ASN A 89 9.33 -9.66 12.89
C ASN A 89 9.94 -8.26 12.94
N ALA A 90 10.79 -7.97 11.95
CA ALA A 90 11.29 -6.63 11.72
C ALA A 90 11.20 -6.29 10.23
N ARG A 91 10.94 -5.02 9.93
CA ARG A 91 10.88 -4.47 8.58
C ARG A 91 11.64 -3.16 8.53
N TYR A 92 12.38 -2.99 7.48
CA TYR A 92 13.08 -1.76 7.21
C TYR A 92 12.77 -1.31 5.79
N TYR A 93 12.24 -0.11 5.65
CA TYR A 93 11.86 0.49 4.37
C TYR A 93 12.84 1.60 4.03
N THR A 94 13.25 1.63 2.78
CA THR A 94 14.09 2.68 2.19
C THR A 94 13.43 3.16 0.90
N PRO A 95 12.38 3.99 0.98
CA PRO A 95 11.79 4.60 -0.20
C PRO A 95 12.82 5.45 -0.94
N GLU A 96 12.86 5.34 -2.27
CA GLU A 96 13.66 6.18 -3.15
C GLU A 96 12.89 6.43 -4.43
N SER A 97 12.29 7.60 -4.58
CA SER A 97 11.45 7.95 -5.72
C SER A 97 11.87 9.23 -6.43
N ARG A 98 12.86 9.96 -5.90
CA ARG A 98 13.30 11.26 -6.41
C ARG A 98 12.15 12.25 -6.62
N GLY A 99 11.20 12.25 -5.70
CA GLY A 99 10.02 13.12 -5.74
C GLY A 99 8.89 12.64 -6.65
N THR A 100 8.98 11.43 -7.26
CA THR A 100 7.90 10.91 -8.12
C THR A 100 6.74 10.29 -7.35
N VAL A 101 7.02 9.73 -6.17
CA VAL A 101 6.02 9.09 -5.29
C VAL A 101 6.06 9.70 -3.89
N PHE A 102 7.25 9.85 -3.32
CA PHE A 102 7.48 10.38 -1.98
C PHE A 102 8.14 11.76 -2.06
N SER A 103 8.04 12.54 -0.97
CA SER A 103 8.72 13.84 -0.87
C SER A 103 10.22 13.68 -0.54
N ASP A 104 10.91 12.83 -1.29
CA ASP A 104 12.33 12.49 -1.17
C ASP A 104 13.21 13.20 -2.21
N SER A 105 12.73 14.30 -2.78
CA SER A 105 13.52 15.19 -3.62
C SER A 105 14.58 15.93 -2.78
N LEU A 106 15.66 16.39 -3.43
CA LEU A 106 16.75 17.18 -2.79
C LEU A 106 17.54 16.38 -1.73
N ASP A 107 17.89 15.12 -2.02
CA ASP A 107 18.69 14.26 -1.15
C ASP A 107 18.07 13.96 0.24
N ILE A 108 16.77 14.18 0.41
CA ILE A 108 16.06 13.79 1.62
C ILE A 108 15.92 12.27 1.63
N LYS A 109 16.59 11.63 2.57
CA LYS A 109 16.49 10.19 2.75
C LYS A 109 15.36 9.85 3.72
N ILE A 110 14.33 9.20 3.19
CA ILE A 110 13.23 8.66 3.99
C ILE A 110 13.58 7.23 4.42
N THR A 111 13.39 6.91 5.68
CA THR A 111 13.50 5.55 6.21
C THR A 111 12.34 5.28 7.15
N ASN A 112 11.96 4.02 7.29
CA ASN A 112 11.01 3.62 8.30
C ASN A 112 11.37 2.23 8.83
N PHE A 113 11.53 2.11 10.13
CA PHE A 113 11.79 0.85 10.80
C PHE A 113 10.58 0.42 11.62
N GLU A 114 10.18 -0.84 11.45
CA GLU A 114 9.10 -1.46 12.21
C GLU A 114 9.60 -2.75 12.85
N PHE A 115 9.17 -2.96 14.07
CA PHE A 115 9.46 -4.16 14.84
C PHE A 115 8.18 -4.64 15.54
N GLY A 116 7.93 -5.94 15.51
CA GLY A 116 6.79 -6.54 16.17
C GLY A 116 7.15 -7.85 16.85
N THR A 117 6.57 -8.08 18.02
CA THR A 117 6.61 -9.35 18.73
C THR A 117 5.20 -9.85 18.99
N TYR A 118 5.03 -11.15 19.00
CA TYR A 118 3.75 -11.75 19.34
C TYR A 118 3.95 -13.07 20.10
N GLY A 119 2.93 -13.40 20.86
CA GLY A 119 2.86 -14.67 21.55
C GLY A 119 1.42 -15.16 21.63
N GLY A 120 1.26 -16.46 21.71
CA GLY A 120 -0.03 -17.11 21.86
C GLY A 120 0.06 -18.37 22.68
N ILE A 121 -1.01 -18.72 23.36
CA ILE A 121 -1.18 -19.95 24.10
C ILE A 121 -2.52 -20.57 23.75
N GLN A 122 -2.54 -21.87 23.56
CA GLN A 122 -3.73 -22.63 23.29
C GLN A 122 -3.80 -23.82 24.26
N LYS A 123 -4.96 -24.01 24.85
CA LYS A 123 -5.21 -25.14 25.72
C LYS A 123 -6.60 -25.73 25.55
N SER A 124 -6.67 -27.04 25.46
CA SER A 124 -7.89 -27.82 25.47
C SER A 124 -8.17 -28.37 26.86
N PHE A 125 -9.44 -28.37 27.21
CA PHE A 125 -9.98 -28.87 28.49
C PHE A 125 -11.16 -29.82 28.25
N ALA A 126 -11.60 -30.50 29.28
CA ALA A 126 -12.80 -31.35 29.26
C ALA A 126 -12.78 -32.35 28.08
N GLN A 127 -11.70 -33.14 27.95
CA GLN A 127 -11.54 -34.09 26.85
C GLN A 127 -11.67 -33.49 25.46
N ASN A 128 -11.05 -32.34 25.24
CA ASN A 128 -11.09 -31.56 24.00
C ASN A 128 -12.45 -30.92 23.66
N ARG A 129 -13.41 -30.94 24.57
CA ARG A 129 -14.71 -30.25 24.35
C ARG A 129 -14.64 -28.74 24.52
N LEU A 130 -13.69 -28.25 25.28
CA LEU A 130 -13.48 -26.84 25.50
C LEU A 130 -12.07 -26.43 25.07
N LYS A 131 -11.92 -25.52 24.12
CA LYS A 131 -10.65 -25.01 23.63
C LYS A 131 -10.56 -23.52 23.89
N ALA A 132 -9.58 -23.11 24.67
CA ALA A 132 -9.26 -21.71 24.94
C ALA A 132 -7.99 -21.31 24.17
N GLN A 133 -8.00 -20.14 23.60
CA GLN A 133 -6.86 -19.57 22.91
C GLN A 133 -6.72 -18.10 23.32
N PHE A 134 -5.50 -17.69 23.63
CA PHE A 134 -5.13 -16.31 23.86
C PHE A 134 -3.94 -15.95 22.99
N ALA A 135 -3.94 -14.79 22.41
CA ALA A 135 -2.82 -14.23 21.66
C ALA A 135 -2.64 -12.74 21.98
N PHE A 136 -1.42 -12.30 21.91
CA PHE A 136 -1.05 -10.92 22.14
C PHE A 136 0.04 -10.51 21.17
N ARG A 137 -0.08 -9.32 20.59
CA ARG A 137 0.90 -8.74 19.69
C ARG A 137 1.24 -7.33 20.14
N ALA A 138 2.52 -7.01 20.09
CA ALA A 138 3.05 -5.67 20.32
C ALA A 138 3.89 -5.25 19.12
N ASP A 139 3.52 -4.14 18.51
CA ASP A 139 4.21 -3.55 17.37
C ASP A 139 4.76 -2.17 17.72
N LYS A 140 5.95 -1.86 17.25
CA LYS A 140 6.58 -0.54 17.35
C LYS A 140 7.05 -0.12 15.97
N ASN A 141 6.69 1.09 15.60
CA ASN A 141 7.18 1.77 14.42
C ASN A 141 8.12 2.91 14.86
N GLU A 142 9.09 3.27 14.04
CA GLU A 142 10.03 4.36 14.31
C GLU A 142 9.33 5.68 14.65
N ASN A 143 8.24 5.99 13.93
CA ASN A 143 7.53 7.26 13.99
C ASN A 143 6.28 7.24 14.88
N PHE A 144 5.85 6.06 15.36
CA PHE A 144 4.60 5.91 16.13
C PHE A 144 4.83 5.17 17.43
N ASP A 145 3.92 5.34 18.37
CA ASP A 145 3.96 4.67 19.66
C ASP A 145 3.67 3.16 19.55
N TRP A 146 3.86 2.46 20.65
CA TRP A 146 3.56 1.05 20.75
C TRP A 146 2.08 0.77 20.50
N LEU A 147 1.81 -0.20 19.65
CA LEU A 147 0.48 -0.73 19.39
C LEU A 147 0.35 -2.12 20.01
N PHE A 148 -0.74 -2.33 20.72
CA PHE A 148 -1.03 -3.59 21.40
C PHE A 148 -2.32 -4.21 20.86
N SER A 149 -2.24 -5.45 20.43
CA SER A 149 -3.35 -6.16 19.79
C SER A 149 -3.61 -7.48 20.53
N PRO A 150 -4.42 -7.48 21.59
CA PRO A 150 -4.86 -8.70 22.26
C PRO A 150 -5.96 -9.39 21.47
N ALA A 151 -5.97 -10.73 21.53
CA ALA A 151 -7.04 -11.57 21.02
C ALA A 151 -7.27 -12.76 21.94
N ALA A 152 -8.52 -13.16 22.08
CA ALA A 152 -8.91 -14.33 22.84
C ALA A 152 -10.07 -15.05 22.15
N SER A 153 -10.09 -16.36 22.20
CA SER A 153 -11.24 -17.13 21.75
C SER A 153 -11.48 -18.36 22.65
N LEU A 154 -12.76 -18.70 22.77
CA LEU A 154 -13.26 -19.85 23.48
C LEU A 154 -14.18 -20.64 22.55
N VAL A 155 -13.89 -21.90 22.36
CA VAL A 155 -14.73 -22.82 21.56
C VAL A 155 -15.22 -23.94 22.44
N TYR A 156 -16.52 -24.15 22.49
CA TYR A 156 -17.15 -25.28 23.20
C TYR A 156 -17.83 -26.20 22.20
N THR A 157 -17.47 -27.48 22.22
CA THR A 157 -17.99 -28.52 21.34
C THR A 157 -18.67 -29.62 22.17
N PRO A 158 -19.97 -29.43 22.49
CA PRO A 158 -20.71 -30.41 23.31
C PRO A 158 -20.89 -31.75 22.61
N SER A 159 -20.97 -31.77 21.29
CA SER A 159 -21.08 -32.98 20.46
C SER A 159 -20.33 -32.80 19.13
N PRO A 160 -20.05 -33.87 18.38
CA PRO A 160 -19.24 -33.81 17.15
C PRO A 160 -19.78 -32.84 16.09
N ASN A 161 -21.08 -32.55 16.07
CA ASN A 161 -21.74 -31.72 15.05
C ASN A 161 -22.15 -30.33 15.57
N ASN A 162 -21.89 -30.01 16.84
CA ASN A 162 -22.31 -28.73 17.43
C ASN A 162 -21.12 -28.04 18.07
N PHE A 163 -20.96 -26.75 17.81
CA PHE A 163 -19.97 -25.93 18.48
C PHE A 163 -20.50 -24.52 18.77
N PHE A 164 -20.04 -23.94 19.84
CA PHE A 164 -20.25 -22.55 20.22
C PHE A 164 -18.89 -21.86 20.28
N ARG A 165 -18.77 -20.69 19.66
CA ARG A 165 -17.54 -19.90 19.71
C ARG A 165 -17.84 -18.48 20.20
N VAL A 166 -17.02 -18.01 21.12
CA VAL A 166 -16.91 -16.61 21.51
C VAL A 166 -15.49 -16.15 21.22
N SER A 167 -15.35 -15.02 20.55
CA SER A 167 -14.05 -14.46 20.20
C SER A 167 -14.04 -12.96 20.44
N PHE A 168 -12.91 -12.49 20.94
CA PHE A 168 -12.58 -11.07 21.08
C PHE A 168 -11.24 -10.82 20.39
N SER A 169 -11.13 -9.73 19.64
CA SER A 169 -9.87 -9.26 19.09
C SER A 169 -9.87 -7.75 18.98
N SER A 170 -8.72 -7.15 19.24
CA SER A 170 -8.43 -5.75 18.97
C SER A 170 -7.32 -5.69 17.94
N ALA A 171 -7.51 -4.89 16.88
CA ALA A 171 -6.50 -4.64 15.88
C ALA A 171 -6.34 -3.14 15.68
N ILE A 172 -5.12 -2.66 15.80
CA ILE A 172 -4.74 -1.28 15.57
C ILE A 172 -3.67 -1.29 14.46
N ARG A 173 -3.74 -0.32 13.58
CA ARG A 173 -2.80 -0.17 12.47
C ARG A 173 -2.28 1.27 12.43
N ASN A 174 -0.98 1.43 12.19
CA ASN A 174 -0.41 2.73 11.85
C ASN A 174 -0.82 3.15 10.44
N PRO A 175 -0.88 4.47 10.15
CA PRO A 175 -0.96 4.99 8.79
C PRO A 175 0.15 4.43 7.89
N THR A 176 -0.08 4.37 6.61
CA THR A 176 0.96 4.00 5.62
C THR A 176 1.83 5.20 5.30
N LEU A 177 3.01 4.99 4.70
CA LEU A 177 3.91 6.07 4.29
C LEU A 177 3.32 6.97 3.19
N SER A 178 2.20 6.56 2.59
CA SER A 178 1.50 7.27 1.52
C SER A 178 0.23 8.00 2.00
N ASP A 179 -0.09 7.96 3.29
CA ASP A 179 -1.28 8.62 3.87
C ASP A 179 -1.04 10.08 4.30
#